data_401e08db4cb1167234ef6ebc48fa9b22
#
_entry.id   401e08db4cb1167234ef6ebc48fa9b22
#
_cell.length_a   1.000
_cell.length_b   1.000
_cell.length_c   1.000
_cell.angle_alpha   90.00
_cell.angle_beta   90.00
_cell.angle_gamma   90.00
#
_symmetry.space_group_name_H-M   'P 1'
#
loop_
_entity.id
_entity.type
_entity.pdbx_description
1 polymer ?
#
loop_
_entity_poly.entity_id
_entity_poly.type
_entity_poly.pdbx_seq_one_letter_code
_entity_poly.pdbx_strand_id
1 'polypeptide(L)'
;VKRALIFVLILLAVGSGCRSRPGKVKVTFWHAMGGEAQKTLKAMVERFEQENPDIDIVLVGMGNYDALAQKLLGAVAVKSPPTIAQMYENWTTQLFAAGELEFLEDYMNGPDGLTEDERSDIYPRLLENNRWEGKVLTLPFNKSVPVYYYNVNMLKAAGYDSFPNNWEEFRKMCRRLVRQNERGEVEVWATANGTDIWIFGSMLFQRGGRFLDQEDGKPEFNSPLGVEVLKFQVDLIYQDRVQTTMTGRNPMDDFLVGRVATLTGSSTWRAPVVDKESFPVGMAPVPLWGKKRAAIIYGTNIGLFKRAKPEEKRAAWRFIKWFIAPEQQVEWSLGTWYVPIHRRCLDDPRIKERLEKTPGLRAAYEQMEFGVFEPRGLKWLAGRKALVEELEAATLGIKTPEQALNDAARRYQAQ
;
A
#
# COMPACT_ATOMS: atom_id res chain seq x y z
N VAL A 1 -10.20 -63.00 -33.56
CA VAL A 1 -9.02 -62.14 -33.81
C VAL A 1 -9.38 -60.75 -33.35
N LYS A 2 -9.02 -60.36 -32.10
CA LYS A 2 -9.21 -59.03 -31.52
C LYS A 2 -7.90 -58.21 -31.65
N ARG A 3 -7.91 -57.12 -32.44
CA ARG A 3 -6.82 -56.15 -32.50
C ARG A 3 -7.02 -55.13 -31.40
N ALA A 4 -6.13 -55.08 -30.42
CA ALA A 4 -6.03 -54.05 -29.44
C ALA A 4 -5.26 -52.87 -30.03
N LEU A 5 -5.90 -51.68 -30.13
CA LEU A 5 -5.25 -50.41 -30.44
C LEU A 5 -4.68 -49.85 -29.13
N ILE A 6 -3.37 -49.73 -29.05
CA ILE A 6 -2.67 -48.98 -27.98
C ILE A 6 -2.60 -47.53 -28.40
N PHE A 7 -3.34 -46.66 -27.73
CA PHE A 7 -3.18 -45.21 -27.81
C PHE A 7 -2.02 -44.76 -26.90
N VAL A 8 -0.94 -44.37 -27.51
CA VAL A 8 0.18 -43.70 -26.82
C VAL A 8 -0.18 -42.24 -26.73
N LEU A 9 -0.60 -41.79 -25.55
CA LEU A 9 -0.75 -40.37 -25.20
C LEU A 9 0.65 -39.75 -24.98
N ILE A 10 1.14 -39.02 -25.97
CA ILE A 10 2.31 -38.14 -25.80
C ILE A 10 1.85 -36.89 -25.08
N LEU A 11 2.08 -36.82 -23.77
CA LEU A 11 1.97 -35.56 -22.99
C LEU A 11 3.12 -34.66 -23.41
N LEU A 12 2.84 -33.72 -24.31
CA LEU A 12 3.68 -32.54 -24.52
C LEU A 12 3.54 -31.61 -23.29
N ALA A 13 4.39 -31.81 -22.30
CA ALA A 13 4.59 -30.82 -21.24
C ALA A 13 5.22 -29.58 -21.86
N VAL A 14 4.38 -28.56 -22.17
CA VAL A 14 4.86 -27.22 -22.47
C VAL A 14 5.35 -26.62 -21.14
N GLY A 15 6.56 -27.00 -20.79
CA GLY A 15 7.31 -26.36 -19.73
C GLY A 15 7.71 -24.96 -20.24
N SER A 16 6.96 -23.93 -19.84
CA SER A 16 7.46 -22.57 -19.85
C SER A 16 8.59 -22.45 -18.82
N GLY A 17 9.69 -23.14 -19.09
CA GLY A 17 10.91 -23.05 -18.31
C GLY A 17 11.50 -21.67 -18.50
N CYS A 18 11.60 -20.89 -17.43
CA CYS A 18 12.49 -19.75 -17.33
C CYS A 18 13.89 -20.18 -17.75
N ARG A 19 14.29 -19.94 -19.03
CA ARG A 19 15.64 -20.22 -19.51
C ARG A 19 16.59 -19.22 -18.83
N SER A 20 17.40 -19.70 -17.88
CA SER A 20 18.55 -18.94 -17.39
C SER A 20 19.51 -18.69 -18.58
N ARG A 21 19.97 -17.45 -18.73
CA ARG A 21 21.03 -17.13 -19.71
C ARG A 21 22.34 -17.75 -19.21
N PRO A 22 23.03 -18.56 -19.99
CA PRO A 22 24.26 -19.23 -19.53
C PRO A 22 25.32 -18.20 -19.10
N GLY A 23 25.93 -18.40 -17.93
CA GLY A 23 27.01 -17.57 -17.42
C GLY A 23 26.60 -16.39 -16.53
N LYS A 24 25.29 -16.16 -16.32
CA LYS A 24 24.79 -15.08 -15.43
C LYS A 24 24.34 -15.61 -14.07
N VAL A 25 24.52 -14.78 -13.02
CA VAL A 25 23.96 -15.05 -11.69
C VAL A 25 22.47 -14.76 -11.72
N LYS A 26 21.65 -15.79 -11.47
CA LYS A 26 20.20 -15.68 -11.48
C LYS A 26 19.68 -15.22 -10.14
N VAL A 27 18.86 -14.17 -10.14
CA VAL A 27 18.12 -13.66 -8.99
C VAL A 27 16.62 -13.78 -9.27
N THR A 28 15.90 -14.63 -8.55
CA THR A 28 14.45 -14.73 -8.68
C THR A 28 13.76 -13.70 -7.80
N PHE A 29 12.94 -12.86 -8.40
CA PHE A 29 12.17 -11.83 -7.69
C PHE A 29 10.66 -12.08 -7.79
N TRP A 30 10.03 -12.49 -6.67
CA TRP A 30 8.59 -12.68 -6.60
C TRP A 30 7.88 -11.39 -6.20
N HIS A 31 6.89 -10.98 -7.01
CA HIS A 31 6.19 -9.71 -6.83
C HIS A 31 4.70 -9.80 -7.15
N ALA A 32 3.92 -8.82 -6.67
CA ALA A 32 2.49 -8.66 -6.95
C ALA A 32 2.20 -7.41 -7.81
N MET A 33 3.21 -6.87 -8.51
CA MET A 33 3.01 -5.73 -9.40
C MET A 33 2.23 -6.12 -10.64
N GLY A 34 1.22 -5.33 -10.99
CA GLY A 34 0.38 -5.46 -12.17
C GLY A 34 0.28 -4.14 -12.94
N GLY A 35 -0.33 -4.18 -14.13
CA GLY A 35 -0.57 -2.98 -14.95
C GLY A 35 0.69 -2.16 -15.23
N GLU A 36 0.61 -0.84 -15.10
CA GLU A 36 1.73 0.08 -15.35
C GLU A 36 2.90 -0.14 -14.39
N ALA A 37 2.63 -0.50 -13.14
CA ALA A 37 3.70 -0.78 -12.18
C ALA A 37 4.53 -2.01 -12.58
N GLN A 38 3.91 -3.03 -13.19
CA GLN A 38 4.64 -4.18 -13.73
C GLN A 38 5.47 -3.80 -14.96
N LYS A 39 4.93 -2.99 -15.85
CA LYS A 39 5.66 -2.50 -17.03
C LYS A 39 6.88 -1.67 -16.62
N THR A 40 6.70 -0.75 -15.69
CA THR A 40 7.78 0.08 -15.13
C THR A 40 8.86 -0.78 -14.49
N LEU A 41 8.47 -1.74 -13.61
CA LEU A 41 9.41 -2.65 -12.97
C LEU A 41 10.23 -3.45 -14.01
N LYS A 42 9.56 -3.95 -15.06
CA LYS A 42 10.23 -4.69 -16.12
C LYS A 42 11.25 -3.83 -16.87
N ALA A 43 10.89 -2.61 -17.26
CA ALA A 43 11.81 -1.67 -17.93
C ALA A 43 13.02 -1.32 -17.04
N MET A 44 12.78 -1.09 -15.74
CA MET A 44 13.86 -0.84 -14.78
C MET A 44 14.79 -2.05 -14.64
N VAL A 45 14.25 -3.28 -14.58
CA VAL A 45 15.06 -4.51 -14.54
C VAL A 45 15.89 -4.66 -15.83
N GLU A 46 15.30 -4.43 -17.01
CA GLU A 46 16.03 -4.48 -18.28
C GLU A 46 17.21 -3.49 -18.30
N ARG A 47 17.04 -2.27 -17.75
CA ARG A 47 18.13 -1.30 -17.62
C ARG A 47 19.18 -1.76 -16.60
N PHE A 48 18.78 -2.25 -15.43
CA PHE A 48 19.71 -2.81 -14.46
C PHE A 48 20.57 -3.93 -15.06
N GLU A 49 19.99 -4.84 -15.86
CA GLU A 49 20.71 -5.93 -16.52
C GLU A 49 21.68 -5.45 -17.62
N GLN A 50 21.38 -4.31 -18.27
CA GLN A 50 22.30 -3.68 -19.19
C GLN A 50 23.53 -3.11 -18.48
N GLU A 51 23.32 -2.50 -17.33
CA GLU A 51 24.38 -1.96 -16.45
C GLU A 51 25.15 -3.07 -15.72
N ASN A 52 24.52 -4.26 -15.54
CA ASN A 52 25.05 -5.40 -14.79
C ASN A 52 24.92 -6.69 -15.62
N PRO A 53 25.73 -6.85 -16.72
CA PRO A 53 25.54 -7.94 -17.67
C PRO A 53 25.81 -9.34 -17.12
N ASP A 54 26.39 -9.44 -15.92
CA ASP A 54 26.66 -10.67 -15.17
C ASP A 54 25.46 -11.14 -14.34
N ILE A 55 24.35 -10.35 -14.24
CA ILE A 55 23.14 -10.67 -13.46
C ILE A 55 21.93 -10.88 -14.37
N ASP A 56 21.03 -11.79 -13.95
CA ASP A 56 19.75 -12.09 -14.61
C ASP A 56 18.64 -12.01 -13.54
N ILE A 57 17.82 -10.95 -13.56
CA ILE A 57 16.69 -10.76 -12.61
C ILE A 57 15.44 -11.39 -13.20
N VAL A 58 15.05 -12.53 -12.68
CA VAL A 58 13.84 -13.25 -13.12
C VAL A 58 12.63 -12.78 -12.35
N LEU A 59 11.85 -11.87 -12.94
CA LEU A 59 10.59 -11.40 -12.38
C LEU A 59 9.52 -12.50 -12.43
N VAL A 60 8.88 -12.80 -11.30
CA VAL A 60 7.79 -13.76 -11.21
C VAL A 60 6.58 -13.10 -10.58
N GLY A 61 5.60 -12.74 -11.41
CA GLY A 61 4.34 -12.13 -10.98
C GLY A 61 3.41 -13.15 -10.32
N MET A 62 2.99 -12.87 -9.09
CA MET A 62 2.13 -13.77 -8.30
C MET A 62 0.64 -13.41 -8.33
N GLY A 63 0.27 -12.40 -9.13
CA GLY A 63 -1.10 -11.93 -9.31
C GLY A 63 -1.46 -10.80 -8.34
N ASN A 64 -1.66 -11.11 -7.08
CA ASN A 64 -1.98 -10.13 -6.04
C ASN A 64 -1.20 -10.41 -4.74
N TYR A 65 -1.36 -9.54 -3.75
CA TYR A 65 -0.64 -9.64 -2.47
C TYR A 65 -1.01 -10.89 -1.67
N ASP A 66 -2.27 -11.29 -1.65
CA ASP A 66 -2.72 -12.48 -0.91
C ASP A 66 -2.14 -13.76 -1.52
N ALA A 67 -2.18 -13.87 -2.86
CA ALA A 67 -1.56 -14.97 -3.59
C ALA A 67 -0.04 -15.02 -3.39
N LEU A 68 0.63 -13.85 -3.38
CA LEU A 68 2.06 -13.76 -3.10
C LEU A 68 2.38 -14.25 -1.68
N ALA A 69 1.62 -13.80 -0.66
CA ALA A 69 1.80 -14.23 0.72
C ALA A 69 1.67 -15.74 0.88
N GLN A 70 0.59 -16.31 0.34
CA GLN A 70 0.33 -17.76 0.42
C GLN A 70 1.43 -18.58 -0.27
N LYS A 71 1.86 -18.14 -1.46
CA LYS A 71 2.93 -18.82 -2.21
C LYS A 71 4.29 -18.72 -1.52
N LEU A 72 4.61 -17.58 -0.89
CA LEU A 72 5.84 -17.42 -0.11
C LEU A 72 5.86 -18.36 1.10
N LEU A 73 4.78 -18.40 1.87
CA LEU A 73 4.68 -19.31 3.02
C LEU A 73 4.76 -20.78 2.57
N GLY A 74 4.10 -21.13 1.49
CA GLY A 74 4.19 -22.48 0.89
C GLY A 74 5.61 -22.84 0.42
N ALA A 75 6.30 -21.90 -0.26
CA ALA A 75 7.67 -22.10 -0.74
C ALA A 75 8.66 -22.28 0.40
N VAL A 76 8.49 -21.52 1.49
CA VAL A 76 9.29 -21.65 2.71
C VAL A 76 9.06 -23.03 3.36
N ALA A 77 7.82 -23.49 3.45
CA ALA A 77 7.49 -24.81 4.02
C ALA A 77 8.18 -25.96 3.27
N VAL A 78 8.31 -25.84 1.94
CA VAL A 78 9.03 -26.83 1.10
C VAL A 78 10.51 -26.49 0.88
N LYS A 79 11.04 -25.51 1.60
CA LYS A 79 12.46 -25.08 1.56
C LYS A 79 12.93 -24.60 0.18
N SER A 80 12.05 -24.01 -0.63
CA SER A 80 12.33 -23.52 -1.98
C SER A 80 11.81 -22.08 -2.21
N PRO A 81 12.17 -21.10 -1.33
CA PRO A 81 11.80 -19.70 -1.53
C PRO A 81 12.56 -19.08 -2.72
N PRO A 82 12.09 -17.92 -3.25
CA PRO A 82 12.85 -17.14 -4.22
C PRO A 82 14.12 -16.54 -3.61
N THR A 83 14.96 -15.89 -4.42
CA THR A 83 16.11 -15.11 -3.93
C THR A 83 15.63 -13.89 -3.14
N ILE A 84 14.73 -13.10 -3.72
CA ILE A 84 14.09 -11.93 -3.10
C ILE A 84 12.58 -11.91 -3.36
N ALA A 85 11.84 -11.26 -2.48
CA ALA A 85 10.41 -11.06 -2.69
C ALA A 85 9.90 -9.74 -2.11
N GLN A 86 8.79 -9.26 -2.67
CA GLN A 86 7.92 -8.28 -2.04
C GLN A 86 7.24 -8.89 -0.82
N MET A 87 7.16 -8.13 0.27
CA MET A 87 6.45 -8.58 1.47
C MET A 87 5.91 -7.42 2.31
N TYR A 88 4.72 -7.60 2.86
CA TYR A 88 4.19 -6.73 3.92
C TYR A 88 4.78 -7.11 5.26
N GLU A 89 4.76 -6.20 6.21
CA GLU A 89 5.37 -6.34 7.53
C GLU A 89 4.84 -7.55 8.32
N ASN A 90 3.55 -7.85 8.21
CA ASN A 90 2.93 -8.99 8.87
C ASN A 90 3.42 -10.34 8.32
N TRP A 91 3.64 -10.47 6.99
CA TRP A 91 4.24 -11.68 6.40
C TRP A 91 5.72 -11.76 6.73
N THR A 92 6.40 -10.61 6.69
CA THR A 92 7.82 -10.50 7.08
C THR A 92 8.03 -11.09 8.46
N THR A 93 7.15 -10.78 9.43
CA THR A 93 7.25 -11.34 10.79
C THR A 93 7.12 -12.86 10.80
N GLN A 94 6.21 -13.44 10.00
CA GLN A 94 6.08 -14.89 9.91
C GLN A 94 7.31 -15.55 9.26
N LEU A 95 7.80 -14.97 8.17
CA LEU A 95 8.99 -15.47 7.47
C LEU A 95 10.26 -15.31 8.32
N PHE A 96 10.36 -14.23 9.09
CA PHE A 96 11.45 -14.00 10.04
C PHE A 96 11.41 -15.01 11.20
N ALA A 97 10.25 -15.23 11.80
CA ALA A 97 10.07 -16.24 12.85
C ALA A 97 10.40 -17.67 12.37
N ALA A 98 10.18 -17.96 11.08
CA ALA A 98 10.63 -19.21 10.45
C ALA A 98 12.15 -19.27 10.19
N GLY A 99 12.88 -18.19 10.44
CA GLY A 99 14.34 -18.13 10.26
C GLY A 99 14.81 -18.01 8.79
N GLU A 100 13.94 -17.62 7.87
CA GLU A 100 14.20 -17.69 6.42
C GLU A 100 14.72 -16.40 5.78
N LEU A 101 14.77 -15.28 6.53
CA LEU A 101 15.17 -13.98 6.00
C LEU A 101 16.56 -13.56 6.47
N GLU A 102 17.34 -12.95 5.59
CA GLU A 102 18.61 -12.28 5.87
C GLU A 102 18.38 -10.85 6.36
N PHE A 103 19.20 -10.38 7.30
CA PHE A 103 19.23 -8.97 7.65
C PHE A 103 19.92 -8.16 6.54
N LEU A 104 19.18 -7.26 5.90
CA LEU A 104 19.75 -6.35 4.91
C LEU A 104 20.71 -5.34 5.55
N GLU A 105 20.64 -5.11 6.87
CA GLU A 105 21.59 -4.24 7.59
C GLU A 105 23.04 -4.69 7.41
N ASP A 106 23.29 -5.99 7.34
CA ASP A 106 24.66 -6.51 7.16
C ASP A 106 25.21 -6.13 5.77
N TYR A 107 24.35 -6.11 4.75
CA TYR A 107 24.71 -5.64 3.40
C TYR A 107 24.82 -4.11 3.34
N MET A 108 23.92 -3.39 4.02
CA MET A 108 23.97 -1.91 4.12
C MET A 108 25.26 -1.41 4.77
N ASN A 109 25.85 -2.21 5.68
CA ASN A 109 27.09 -1.89 6.39
C ASN A 109 28.34 -2.48 5.73
N GLY A 110 28.17 -3.33 4.70
CA GLY A 110 29.25 -4.01 4.01
C GLY A 110 30.07 -3.09 3.09
N PRO A 111 31.10 -3.64 2.41
CA PRO A 111 31.97 -2.85 1.51
C PRO A 111 31.20 -2.14 0.38
N ASP A 112 30.16 -2.78 -0.16
CA ASP A 112 29.28 -2.23 -1.19
C ASP A 112 27.99 -1.66 -0.58
N GLY A 113 28.04 -1.25 0.69
CA GLY A 113 26.89 -0.79 1.46
C GLY A 113 26.40 0.61 1.07
N LEU A 114 25.46 1.13 1.85
CA LEU A 114 24.97 2.49 1.71
C LEU A 114 25.86 3.47 2.47
N THR A 115 26.12 4.61 1.86
CA THR A 115 26.76 5.74 2.56
C THR A 115 25.81 6.30 3.61
N GLU A 116 26.35 7.07 4.56
CA GLU A 116 25.54 7.77 5.57
C GLU A 116 24.57 8.77 4.91
N ASP A 117 24.99 9.45 3.84
CA ASP A 117 24.15 10.37 3.09
C ASP A 117 22.96 9.64 2.43
N GLU A 118 23.17 8.48 1.81
CA GLU A 118 22.11 7.66 1.22
C GLU A 118 21.12 7.15 2.27
N ARG A 119 21.60 6.79 3.48
CA ARG A 119 20.73 6.33 4.57
C ARG A 119 19.90 7.42 5.18
N SER A 120 20.53 8.57 5.48
CA SER A 120 19.88 9.68 6.18
C SER A 120 18.81 10.35 5.33
N ASP A 121 18.88 10.21 4.01
CA ASP A 121 17.90 10.74 3.07
C ASP A 121 16.62 9.87 2.98
N ILE A 122 16.70 8.57 3.31
CA ILE A 122 15.50 7.73 3.42
C ILE A 122 14.64 8.22 4.59
N TYR A 123 13.32 8.30 4.39
CA TYR A 123 12.41 8.65 5.48
C TYR A 123 12.63 7.74 6.70
N PRO A 124 13.01 8.27 7.88
CA PRO A 124 13.38 7.46 9.05
C PRO A 124 12.29 6.48 9.48
N ARG A 125 11.02 6.88 9.36
CA ARG A 125 9.88 6.02 9.68
C ARG A 125 9.84 4.75 8.84
N LEU A 126 10.28 4.81 7.59
CA LEU A 126 10.37 3.62 6.73
C LEU A 126 11.43 2.65 7.22
N LEU A 127 12.61 3.15 7.62
CA LEU A 127 13.68 2.30 8.16
C LEU A 127 13.29 1.72 9.52
N GLU A 128 12.66 2.50 10.42
CA GLU A 128 12.14 2.00 11.70
C GLU A 128 11.16 0.84 11.50
N ASN A 129 10.23 1.00 10.55
CA ASN A 129 9.25 -0.05 10.26
C ASN A 129 9.86 -1.32 9.67
N ASN A 130 11.06 -1.24 9.13
CA ASN A 130 11.80 -2.34 8.52
C ASN A 130 12.83 -2.99 9.46
N ARG A 131 12.79 -2.67 10.78
CA ARG A 131 13.68 -3.26 11.79
C ARG A 131 13.01 -4.41 12.54
N TRP A 132 13.71 -5.52 12.66
CA TRP A 132 13.40 -6.65 13.55
C TRP A 132 14.61 -6.88 14.45
N GLU A 133 14.39 -7.10 15.74
CA GLU A 133 15.46 -7.25 16.73
C GLU A 133 16.52 -6.13 16.66
N GLY A 134 16.08 -4.89 16.38
CA GLY A 134 16.94 -3.72 16.30
C GLY A 134 17.72 -3.55 14.99
N LYS A 135 17.69 -4.53 14.06
CA LYS A 135 18.38 -4.50 12.77
C LYS A 135 17.44 -4.37 11.60
N VAL A 136 17.85 -3.70 10.53
CA VAL A 136 17.08 -3.61 9.27
C VAL A 136 17.05 -4.97 8.60
N LEU A 137 15.85 -5.56 8.54
CA LEU A 137 15.61 -6.87 7.93
C LEU A 137 15.24 -6.76 6.46
N THR A 138 14.42 -5.78 6.11
CA THR A 138 13.92 -5.52 4.76
C THR A 138 14.14 -4.06 4.40
N LEU A 139 13.97 -3.68 3.12
CA LEU A 139 14.03 -2.28 2.68
C LEU A 139 12.73 -1.89 1.97
N PRO A 140 12.33 -0.61 2.02
CA PRO A 140 11.11 -0.14 1.35
C PRO A 140 11.17 -0.40 -0.16
N PHE A 141 10.07 -0.92 -0.73
CA PHE A 141 9.99 -1.20 -2.17
C PHE A 141 9.00 -0.26 -2.87
N ASN A 142 7.72 -0.34 -2.54
CA ASN A 142 6.67 0.44 -3.18
C ASN A 142 5.78 1.08 -2.12
N LYS A 143 6.09 2.32 -1.74
CA LYS A 143 5.37 3.00 -0.66
C LYS A 143 4.32 3.97 -1.21
N SER A 144 3.15 3.98 -0.58
CA SER A 144 2.04 4.86 -0.92
C SER A 144 1.40 5.44 0.33
N VAL A 145 0.66 6.52 0.14
CA VAL A 145 -0.05 7.24 1.20
C VAL A 145 -1.54 7.26 0.91
N PRO A 146 -2.40 7.30 1.94
CA PRO A 146 -3.82 7.56 1.76
C PRO A 146 -4.01 9.00 1.32
N VAL A 147 -4.89 9.21 0.35
CA VAL A 147 -5.21 10.53 -0.19
C VAL A 147 -6.71 10.66 -0.41
N TYR A 148 -7.19 11.89 -0.45
CA TYR A 148 -8.45 12.25 -1.04
C TYR A 148 -8.23 12.71 -2.49
N TYR A 149 -8.88 12.04 -3.43
CA TYR A 149 -9.10 12.57 -4.77
C TYR A 149 -10.33 13.45 -4.74
N TYR A 150 -10.30 14.60 -5.44
CA TYR A 150 -11.44 15.49 -5.48
C TYR A 150 -11.62 16.15 -6.85
N ASN A 151 -12.87 16.35 -7.23
CA ASN A 151 -13.23 17.12 -8.41
C ASN A 151 -13.06 18.63 -8.11
N VAL A 152 -12.03 19.23 -8.74
CA VAL A 152 -11.68 20.64 -8.50
C VAL A 152 -12.85 21.58 -8.83
N ASN A 153 -13.61 21.29 -9.89
CA ASN A 153 -14.73 22.14 -10.31
C ASN A 153 -15.88 22.09 -9.29
N MET A 154 -16.19 20.90 -8.77
CA MET A 154 -17.22 20.76 -7.74
C MET A 154 -16.83 21.42 -6.43
N LEU A 155 -15.54 21.31 -6.05
CA LEU A 155 -15.02 21.97 -4.86
C LEU A 155 -15.16 23.49 -4.94
N LYS A 156 -14.74 24.08 -6.07
CA LYS A 156 -14.88 25.52 -6.32
C LYS A 156 -16.34 25.97 -6.34
N ALA A 157 -17.21 25.20 -6.96
CA ALA A 157 -18.66 25.50 -6.98
C ALA A 157 -19.30 25.45 -5.58
N ALA A 158 -18.72 24.67 -4.64
CA ALA A 158 -19.14 24.63 -3.24
C ALA A 158 -18.49 25.74 -2.38
N GLY A 159 -17.66 26.64 -2.99
CA GLY A 159 -17.01 27.77 -2.32
C GLY A 159 -15.70 27.40 -1.61
N TYR A 160 -14.98 26.38 -2.11
CA TYR A 160 -13.69 25.98 -1.58
C TYR A 160 -12.60 26.06 -2.65
N ASP A 161 -11.59 26.89 -2.41
CA ASP A 161 -10.40 27.02 -3.29
C ASP A 161 -9.40 25.89 -3.10
N SER A 162 -9.44 25.22 -1.94
CA SER A 162 -8.58 24.10 -1.58
C SER A 162 -9.34 23.05 -0.76
N PHE A 163 -8.82 21.83 -0.74
CA PHE A 163 -9.38 20.76 0.08
C PHE A 163 -9.19 21.09 1.58
N PRO A 164 -10.21 20.82 2.44
CA PRO A 164 -10.12 21.08 3.88
C PRO A 164 -8.97 20.32 4.55
N ASN A 165 -8.28 20.99 5.46
CA ASN A 165 -7.15 20.40 6.18
C ASN A 165 -7.54 19.72 7.50
N ASN A 166 -8.80 19.77 7.92
CA ASN A 166 -9.30 19.11 9.13
C ASN A 166 -10.69 18.48 8.89
N TRP A 167 -11.02 17.51 9.74
CA TRP A 167 -12.25 16.72 9.61
C TRP A 167 -13.54 17.52 9.84
N GLU A 168 -13.50 18.55 10.64
CA GLU A 168 -14.67 19.41 10.86
C GLU A 168 -15.03 20.21 9.59
N GLU A 169 -14.04 20.85 9.00
CA GLU A 169 -14.23 21.57 7.73
C GLU A 169 -14.53 20.61 6.57
N PHE A 170 -13.95 19.40 6.57
CA PHE A 170 -14.30 18.35 5.63
C PHE A 170 -15.79 18.00 5.71
N ARG A 171 -16.32 17.80 6.92
CA ARG A 171 -17.74 17.52 7.15
C ARG A 171 -18.63 18.66 6.66
N LYS A 172 -18.22 19.92 6.89
CA LYS A 172 -18.94 21.10 6.38
C LYS A 172 -18.90 21.17 4.85
N MET A 173 -17.76 20.90 4.23
CA MET A 173 -17.60 20.84 2.78
C MET A 173 -18.51 19.75 2.19
N CYS A 174 -18.53 18.56 2.77
CA CYS A 174 -19.37 17.46 2.30
C CYS A 174 -20.84 17.84 2.25
N ARG A 175 -21.34 18.55 3.27
CA ARG A 175 -22.75 19.02 3.28
C ARG A 175 -23.06 20.04 2.17
N ARG A 176 -22.07 20.77 1.65
CA ARG A 176 -22.23 21.69 0.52
C ARG A 176 -22.08 21.00 -0.84
N LEU A 177 -21.35 19.89 -0.89
CA LEU A 177 -21.09 19.14 -2.13
C LEU A 177 -22.25 18.22 -2.53
N VAL A 178 -23.00 17.70 -1.57
CA VAL A 178 -24.17 16.84 -1.85
C VAL A 178 -25.18 17.60 -2.71
N ARG A 179 -25.62 16.96 -3.79
CA ARG A 179 -26.70 17.47 -4.63
C ARG A 179 -27.86 16.48 -4.65
N GLN A 180 -29.06 17.00 -4.54
CA GLN A 180 -30.32 16.25 -4.63
C GLN A 180 -31.18 16.80 -5.77
N ASN A 181 -31.90 15.91 -6.40
CA ASN A 181 -32.93 16.30 -7.37
C ASN A 181 -34.20 16.82 -6.65
N GLU A 182 -35.20 17.26 -7.42
CA GLU A 182 -36.47 17.77 -6.89
C GLU A 182 -37.25 16.74 -6.05
N ARG A 183 -36.94 15.44 -6.20
CA ARG A 183 -37.54 14.34 -5.41
C ARG A 183 -36.79 14.03 -4.13
N GLY A 184 -35.68 14.74 -3.85
CA GLY A 184 -34.82 14.49 -2.69
C GLY A 184 -33.85 13.28 -2.85
N GLU A 185 -33.77 12.73 -4.06
CA GLU A 185 -32.81 11.65 -4.35
C GLU A 185 -31.41 12.24 -4.58
N VAL A 186 -30.38 11.62 -4.04
CA VAL A 186 -29.00 12.11 -4.17
C VAL A 186 -28.48 11.79 -5.58
N GLU A 187 -28.17 12.84 -6.35
CA GLU A 187 -27.52 12.76 -7.66
C GLU A 187 -26.01 12.78 -7.57
N VAL A 188 -25.47 13.57 -6.62
CA VAL A 188 -24.03 13.65 -6.35
C VAL A 188 -23.78 13.47 -4.86
N TRP A 189 -23.05 12.43 -4.53
CA TRP A 189 -22.53 12.21 -3.19
C TRP A 189 -21.29 13.05 -2.95
N ALA A 190 -21.12 13.60 -1.75
CA ALA A 190 -19.95 14.39 -1.42
C ALA A 190 -18.68 13.55 -1.34
N THR A 191 -18.79 12.36 -0.79
CA THR A 191 -17.64 11.49 -0.60
C THR A 191 -17.99 10.00 -0.73
N ALA A 192 -17.01 9.22 -1.12
CA ALA A 192 -17.03 7.78 -1.06
C ALA A 192 -15.75 7.31 -0.33
N ASN A 193 -15.87 7.11 0.96
CA ASN A 193 -14.80 6.52 1.74
C ASN A 193 -15.05 5.01 1.78
N GLY A 194 -14.10 4.23 1.29
CA GLY A 194 -14.13 2.79 1.51
C GLY A 194 -14.12 2.48 3.01
N THR A 195 -14.62 1.31 3.39
CA THR A 195 -14.50 0.77 4.75
C THR A 195 -13.06 0.35 4.98
N ASP A 196 -12.15 1.32 4.96
CA ASP A 196 -10.73 1.01 4.99
C ASP A 196 -10.14 1.32 6.36
N ILE A 197 -9.44 0.33 6.89
CA ILE A 197 -8.59 0.45 8.08
C ILE A 197 -7.61 1.64 7.98
N TRP A 198 -7.33 2.14 6.79
CA TRP A 198 -6.40 3.23 6.52
C TRP A 198 -6.90 4.57 7.07
N ILE A 199 -8.11 4.94 6.70
CA ILE A 199 -8.70 6.19 7.19
C ILE A 199 -9.04 6.04 8.66
N PHE A 200 -9.65 4.90 9.07
CA PHE A 200 -9.90 4.62 10.48
C PHE A 200 -8.62 4.69 11.32
N GLY A 201 -7.55 4.01 10.90
CA GLY A 201 -6.27 4.01 11.60
C GLY A 201 -5.61 5.40 11.62
N SER A 202 -5.60 6.13 10.48
CA SER A 202 -5.05 7.49 10.45
C SER A 202 -5.76 8.41 11.45
N MET A 203 -7.08 8.39 11.46
CA MET A 203 -7.90 9.15 12.43
C MET A 203 -7.63 8.72 13.87
N LEU A 204 -7.56 7.41 14.14
CA LEU A 204 -7.28 6.86 15.45
C LEU A 204 -5.92 7.34 15.97
N PHE A 205 -4.87 7.26 15.18
CA PHE A 205 -3.53 7.74 15.54
C PHE A 205 -3.48 9.27 15.70
N GLN A 206 -4.22 10.03 14.91
CA GLN A 206 -4.35 11.49 15.07
C GLN A 206 -4.96 11.86 16.42
N ARG A 207 -5.90 11.06 16.92
CA ARG A 207 -6.52 11.21 18.24
C ARG A 207 -5.65 10.72 19.40
N GLY A 208 -4.48 10.11 19.10
CA GLY A 208 -3.58 9.53 20.10
C GLY A 208 -3.86 8.07 20.46
N GLY A 209 -4.85 7.43 19.82
CA GLY A 209 -5.13 6.02 19.96
C GLY A 209 -4.15 5.13 19.16
N ARG A 210 -4.32 3.82 19.27
CA ARG A 210 -3.50 2.80 18.60
C ARG A 210 -4.37 1.60 18.23
N PHE A 211 -3.86 0.76 17.34
CA PHE A 211 -4.52 -0.51 17.05
C PHE A 211 -4.36 -1.52 18.19
N LEU A 212 -3.14 -1.66 18.68
CA LEU A 212 -2.78 -2.59 19.74
C LEU A 212 -1.95 -1.86 20.80
N ASP A 213 -2.07 -2.31 22.05
CA ASP A 213 -1.16 -1.96 23.11
C ASP A 213 0.26 -2.42 22.78
N GLN A 214 1.27 -1.63 23.15
CA GLN A 214 2.67 -1.89 22.81
C GLN A 214 3.35 -2.89 23.75
N GLU A 215 2.80 -3.06 24.97
CA GLU A 215 3.41 -3.93 25.99
C GLU A 215 2.86 -5.35 25.89
N ASP A 216 1.53 -5.50 25.82
CA ASP A 216 0.87 -6.81 25.88
C ASP A 216 0.18 -7.22 24.55
N GLY A 217 0.17 -6.34 23.55
CA GLY A 217 -0.39 -6.60 22.22
C GLY A 217 -1.91 -6.75 22.20
N LYS A 218 -2.62 -6.33 23.25
CA LYS A 218 -4.07 -6.35 23.29
C LYS A 218 -4.69 -5.30 22.38
N PRO A 219 -5.92 -5.52 21.87
CA PRO A 219 -6.64 -4.50 21.13
C PRO A 219 -6.86 -3.22 21.90
N GLU A 220 -6.49 -2.07 21.32
CA GLU A 220 -6.82 -0.72 21.77
C GLU A 220 -7.72 0.01 20.75
N PHE A 221 -7.93 -0.55 19.57
CA PHE A 221 -8.79 0.05 18.56
C PHE A 221 -10.27 0.13 18.99
N ASN A 222 -10.69 -0.66 19.99
CA ASN A 222 -12.04 -0.61 20.58
C ASN A 222 -12.14 0.32 21.80
N SER A 223 -11.13 1.17 22.03
CA SER A 223 -11.18 2.22 23.05
C SER A 223 -12.27 3.27 22.75
N PRO A 224 -12.62 4.13 23.72
CA PRO A 224 -13.54 5.26 23.47
C PRO A 224 -13.12 6.13 22.25
N LEU A 225 -11.81 6.31 22.01
CA LEU A 225 -11.30 7.02 20.83
C LEU A 225 -11.60 6.29 19.54
N GLY A 226 -11.45 4.96 19.52
CA GLY A 226 -11.79 4.15 18.33
C GLY A 226 -13.30 4.22 18.04
N VAL A 227 -14.13 4.14 19.07
CA VAL A 227 -15.60 4.29 18.93
C VAL A 227 -15.96 5.68 18.39
N GLU A 228 -15.35 6.75 18.89
CA GLU A 228 -15.54 8.12 18.39
C GLU A 228 -15.18 8.23 16.89
N VAL A 229 -14.05 7.66 16.50
CA VAL A 229 -13.57 7.66 15.09
C VAL A 229 -14.55 6.92 14.18
N LEU A 230 -14.95 5.70 14.55
CA LEU A 230 -15.87 4.92 13.72
C LEU A 230 -17.26 5.55 13.69
N LYS A 231 -17.72 6.12 14.80
CA LYS A 231 -18.97 6.87 14.86
C LYS A 231 -18.96 8.05 13.90
N PHE A 232 -17.87 8.82 13.82
CA PHE A 232 -17.75 9.91 12.87
C PHE A 232 -17.93 9.43 11.42
N GLN A 233 -17.33 8.30 11.04
CA GLN A 233 -17.48 7.72 9.69
C GLN A 233 -18.92 7.26 9.44
N VAL A 234 -19.56 6.63 10.40
CA VAL A 234 -20.96 6.19 10.32
C VAL A 234 -21.91 7.39 10.25
N ASP A 235 -21.63 8.47 10.98
CA ASP A 235 -22.43 9.69 10.97
C ASP A 235 -22.44 10.38 9.59
N LEU A 236 -21.33 10.34 8.82
CA LEU A 236 -21.29 10.86 7.45
C LEU A 236 -22.32 10.14 6.53
N ILE A 237 -22.59 8.87 6.80
CA ILE A 237 -23.54 8.06 6.03
C ILE A 237 -24.99 8.31 6.48
N TYR A 238 -25.26 8.14 7.76
CA TYR A 238 -26.64 8.05 8.26
C TYR A 238 -27.18 9.36 8.84
N GLN A 239 -26.34 10.15 9.51
CA GLN A 239 -26.75 11.42 10.09
C GLN A 239 -26.64 12.56 9.11
N ASP A 240 -25.50 12.70 8.44
CA ASP A 240 -25.24 13.80 7.50
C ASP A 240 -25.76 13.49 6.09
N ARG A 241 -25.85 12.20 5.74
CA ARG A 241 -26.26 11.72 4.41
C ARG A 241 -25.42 12.30 3.27
N VAL A 242 -24.12 12.44 3.51
CA VAL A 242 -23.16 13.00 2.55
C VAL A 242 -22.30 11.92 1.89
N GLN A 243 -22.29 10.70 2.45
CA GLN A 243 -21.53 9.56 1.97
C GLN A 243 -22.46 8.40 1.62
N THR A 244 -22.18 7.75 0.48
CA THR A 244 -22.86 6.49 0.12
C THR A 244 -22.24 5.29 0.82
N THR A 245 -23.04 4.23 1.05
CA THR A 245 -22.55 2.94 1.59
C THR A 245 -21.72 2.15 0.60
N MET A 246 -21.67 2.56 -0.67
CA MET A 246 -20.91 1.92 -1.77
C MET A 246 -21.24 0.46 -2.07
N THR A 247 -22.35 -0.06 -1.53
CA THR A 247 -22.76 -1.45 -1.75
C THR A 247 -23.03 -1.71 -3.23
N GLY A 248 -22.26 -2.64 -3.82
CA GLY A 248 -22.41 -3.05 -5.22
C GLY A 248 -21.94 -2.03 -6.26
N ARG A 249 -21.24 -0.97 -5.87
CA ARG A 249 -20.72 0.09 -6.76
C ARG A 249 -19.20 0.20 -6.62
N ASN A 250 -18.55 0.61 -7.72
CA ASN A 250 -17.15 0.96 -7.71
C ASN A 250 -16.99 2.47 -7.45
N PRO A 251 -16.40 2.88 -6.31
CA PRO A 251 -16.24 4.31 -5.98
C PRO A 251 -15.49 5.10 -7.03
N MET A 252 -14.48 4.49 -7.66
CA MET A 252 -13.66 5.11 -8.69
C MET A 252 -14.50 5.41 -9.95
N ASP A 253 -15.35 4.49 -10.38
CA ASP A 253 -16.18 4.69 -11.57
C ASP A 253 -17.22 5.80 -11.33
N ASP A 254 -17.85 5.82 -10.13
CA ASP A 254 -18.77 6.89 -9.76
C ASP A 254 -18.06 8.26 -9.64
N PHE A 255 -16.81 8.29 -9.17
CA PHE A 255 -16.02 9.51 -9.14
C PHE A 255 -15.71 10.02 -10.56
N LEU A 256 -15.23 9.15 -11.45
CA LEU A 256 -14.85 9.51 -12.83
C LEU A 256 -16.01 10.05 -13.66
N VAL A 257 -17.26 9.64 -13.36
CA VAL A 257 -18.46 10.16 -14.01
C VAL A 257 -19.11 11.31 -13.24
N GLY A 258 -18.51 11.79 -12.17
CA GLY A 258 -18.97 12.94 -11.38
C GLY A 258 -20.18 12.68 -10.48
N ARG A 259 -20.49 11.42 -10.16
CA ARG A 259 -21.53 11.06 -9.18
C ARG A 259 -21.04 11.15 -7.74
N VAL A 260 -19.73 11.20 -7.54
CA VAL A 260 -19.05 11.38 -6.27
C VAL A 260 -18.07 12.52 -6.41
N ALA A 261 -18.11 13.49 -5.52
CA ALA A 261 -17.24 14.66 -5.58
C ALA A 261 -15.84 14.42 -5.01
N THR A 262 -15.71 13.55 -4.01
CA THR A 262 -14.43 13.19 -3.39
C THR A 262 -14.36 11.69 -3.09
N LEU A 263 -13.14 11.13 -3.18
CA LEU A 263 -12.90 9.70 -3.02
C LEU A 263 -11.60 9.48 -2.22
N THR A 264 -11.63 8.60 -1.21
CA THR A 264 -10.39 8.14 -0.56
C THR A 264 -9.74 6.99 -1.34
N GLY A 265 -8.42 6.97 -1.34
CA GLY A 265 -7.67 5.87 -1.94
C GLY A 265 -6.16 5.99 -1.75
N SER A 266 -5.43 5.06 -2.34
CA SER A 266 -3.97 5.13 -2.41
C SER A 266 -3.51 6.21 -3.41
N SER A 267 -2.38 6.86 -3.14
CA SER A 267 -1.74 7.77 -4.11
C SER A 267 -1.52 7.13 -5.48
N THR A 268 -1.38 5.81 -5.55
CA THR A 268 -1.17 5.05 -6.80
C THR A 268 -2.43 4.92 -7.66
N TRP A 269 -3.62 5.18 -7.10
CA TRP A 269 -4.86 5.19 -7.89
C TRP A 269 -4.91 6.34 -8.90
N ARG A 270 -3.97 7.29 -8.83
CA ARG A 270 -3.84 8.34 -9.83
C ARG A 270 -3.49 7.79 -11.22
N ALA A 271 -2.70 6.72 -11.31
CA ALA A 271 -2.29 6.11 -12.58
C ALA A 271 -3.48 5.74 -13.50
N PRO A 272 -4.52 4.99 -13.04
CA PRO A 272 -5.67 4.69 -13.88
C PRO A 272 -6.64 5.85 -14.07
N VAL A 273 -6.48 6.96 -13.33
CA VAL A 273 -7.37 8.14 -13.39
C VAL A 273 -6.90 9.13 -14.45
N VAL A 274 -5.58 9.35 -14.60
CA VAL A 274 -4.99 10.40 -15.45
C VAL A 274 -5.54 10.44 -16.87
N ASP A 275 -5.74 9.27 -17.48
CA ASP A 275 -6.19 9.18 -18.87
C ASP A 275 -7.73 9.14 -19.02
N LYS A 276 -8.45 9.10 -17.92
CA LYS A 276 -9.93 8.94 -17.91
C LYS A 276 -10.65 10.14 -17.29
N GLU A 277 -9.92 11.11 -16.77
CA GLU A 277 -10.53 12.27 -16.12
C GLU A 277 -11.22 13.20 -17.13
N SER A 278 -12.50 13.45 -16.90
CA SER A 278 -13.30 14.42 -17.68
C SER A 278 -13.33 15.82 -17.04
N PHE A 279 -12.67 15.99 -15.89
CA PHE A 279 -12.57 17.21 -15.11
C PHE A 279 -11.22 17.27 -14.39
N PRO A 280 -10.74 18.45 -13.98
CA PRO A 280 -9.50 18.55 -13.19
C PRO A 280 -9.62 17.80 -11.85
N VAL A 281 -8.70 16.87 -11.59
CA VAL A 281 -8.62 16.08 -10.36
C VAL A 281 -7.51 16.58 -9.48
N GLY A 282 -7.85 16.98 -8.26
CA GLY A 282 -6.88 17.29 -7.19
C GLY A 282 -6.66 16.08 -6.27
N MET A 283 -5.54 16.13 -5.55
CA MET A 283 -5.21 15.17 -4.49
C MET A 283 -4.97 15.95 -3.19
N ALA A 284 -5.41 15.40 -2.07
CA ALA A 284 -5.19 16.01 -0.77
C ALA A 284 -4.74 14.97 0.26
N PRO A 285 -3.96 15.37 1.27
CA PRO A 285 -3.67 14.52 2.40
C PRO A 285 -4.94 14.22 3.20
N VAL A 286 -4.87 13.20 4.06
CA VAL A 286 -5.94 12.92 5.03
C VAL A 286 -6.12 14.14 5.95
N PRO A 287 -7.34 14.66 6.12
CA PRO A 287 -7.60 15.76 7.04
C PRO A 287 -7.13 15.46 8.46
N LEU A 288 -6.84 16.49 9.24
CA LEU A 288 -6.34 16.34 10.62
C LEU A 288 -7.50 16.28 11.63
N TRP A 289 -7.31 15.47 12.66
CA TRP A 289 -8.15 15.53 13.85
C TRP A 289 -7.34 16.04 15.05
N GLY A 290 -7.44 17.32 15.31
CA GLY A 290 -6.61 18.00 16.31
C GLY A 290 -5.27 18.46 15.75
N LYS A 291 -4.20 18.34 16.54
CA LYS A 291 -2.86 18.88 16.19
C LYS A 291 -1.88 17.80 15.72
N LYS A 292 -2.12 16.54 16.03
CA LYS A 292 -1.22 15.43 15.71
C LYS A 292 -1.42 14.99 14.26
N ARG A 293 -0.35 15.02 13.48
CA ARG A 293 -0.35 14.45 12.13
C ARG A 293 -0.09 12.95 12.22
N ALA A 294 -0.88 12.17 11.50
CA ALA A 294 -0.64 10.74 11.28
C ALA A 294 -1.35 10.31 10.00
N ALA A 295 -0.67 9.51 9.19
CA ALA A 295 -1.23 8.84 8.02
C ALA A 295 -0.67 7.42 7.95
N ILE A 296 -1.51 6.42 7.75
CA ILE A 296 -1.03 5.04 7.59
C ILE A 296 -0.28 4.93 6.26
N ILE A 297 0.98 4.52 6.31
CA ILE A 297 1.80 4.27 5.12
C ILE A 297 1.61 2.84 4.66
N TYR A 298 1.42 2.70 3.37
CA TYR A 298 1.23 1.41 2.70
C TYR A 298 2.34 1.05 1.75
N GLY A 299 2.17 -0.15 1.21
CA GLY A 299 3.08 -0.75 0.28
C GLY A 299 4.04 -1.68 0.98
N THR A 300 4.70 -2.48 0.16
CA THR A 300 5.55 -3.56 0.61
C THR A 300 7.00 -3.14 0.75
N ASN A 301 7.75 -4.05 1.30
CA ASN A 301 9.20 -4.01 1.40
C ASN A 301 9.79 -5.12 0.52
N ILE A 302 11.08 -5.08 0.29
CA ILE A 302 11.83 -6.15 -0.38
C ILE A 302 12.69 -6.86 0.66
N GLY A 303 12.59 -8.19 0.70
CA GLY A 303 13.36 -9.04 1.60
C GLY A 303 14.19 -10.07 0.84
N LEU A 304 15.33 -10.45 1.45
CA LEU A 304 16.29 -11.41 0.93
C LEU A 304 16.18 -12.73 1.70
N PHE A 305 16.12 -13.86 1.00
CA PHE A 305 15.99 -15.18 1.63
C PHE A 305 17.36 -15.81 1.92
N LYS A 306 17.50 -16.41 3.11
CA LYS A 306 18.73 -17.05 3.58
C LYS A 306 19.20 -18.22 2.72
N ARG A 307 18.24 -18.92 2.06
CA ARG A 307 18.54 -20.10 1.26
C ARG A 307 19.17 -19.80 -0.11
N ALA A 308 19.14 -18.55 -0.54
CA ALA A 308 19.85 -18.14 -1.74
C ALA A 308 21.38 -18.36 -1.57
N LYS A 309 22.05 -18.69 -2.66
CA LYS A 309 23.51 -18.89 -2.68
C LYS A 309 24.24 -17.56 -2.44
N PRO A 310 25.47 -17.59 -1.93
CA PRO A 310 26.24 -16.37 -1.65
C PRO A 310 26.35 -15.42 -2.85
N GLU A 311 26.55 -15.95 -4.06
CA GLU A 311 26.60 -15.16 -5.31
C GLU A 311 25.26 -14.55 -5.64
N GLU A 312 24.15 -15.30 -5.48
CA GLU A 312 22.79 -14.82 -5.71
C GLU A 312 22.43 -13.71 -4.70
N LYS A 313 22.82 -13.84 -3.43
CA LYS A 313 22.61 -12.81 -2.40
C LYS A 313 23.37 -11.52 -2.72
N ARG A 314 24.64 -11.61 -3.17
CA ARG A 314 25.40 -10.42 -3.59
C ARG A 314 24.78 -9.74 -4.81
N ALA A 315 24.34 -10.52 -5.81
CA ALA A 315 23.65 -10.00 -6.99
C ALA A 315 22.30 -9.35 -6.62
N ALA A 316 21.54 -9.98 -5.72
CA ALA A 316 20.29 -9.44 -5.18
C ALA A 316 20.52 -8.12 -4.43
N TRP A 317 21.56 -8.03 -3.61
CA TRP A 317 21.93 -6.77 -2.94
C TRP A 317 22.26 -5.66 -3.93
N ARG A 318 23.05 -5.94 -4.98
CA ARG A 318 23.33 -4.95 -6.05
C ARG A 318 22.05 -4.42 -6.67
N PHE A 319 21.08 -5.30 -6.96
CA PHE A 319 19.78 -4.89 -7.49
C PHE A 319 18.98 -4.08 -6.48
N ILE A 320 18.88 -4.52 -5.22
CA ILE A 320 18.15 -3.80 -4.18
C ILE A 320 18.74 -2.40 -3.98
N LYS A 321 20.07 -2.29 -3.82
CA LYS A 321 20.78 -1.01 -3.67
C LYS A 321 20.52 -0.08 -4.85
N TRP A 322 20.63 -0.60 -6.08
CA TRP A 322 20.36 0.15 -7.30
C TRP A 322 18.91 0.62 -7.33
N PHE A 323 17.94 -0.25 -7.05
CA PHE A 323 16.50 0.07 -7.09
C PHE A 323 16.10 1.15 -6.09
N ILE A 324 16.67 1.12 -4.88
CA ILE A 324 16.37 2.12 -3.86
C ILE A 324 17.11 3.44 -4.03
N ALA A 325 18.06 3.57 -4.94
CA ALA A 325 18.78 4.82 -5.15
C ALA A 325 17.84 5.94 -5.65
N PRO A 326 18.13 7.21 -5.32
CA PRO A 326 17.22 8.33 -5.59
C PRO A 326 16.77 8.44 -7.04
N GLU A 327 17.66 8.25 -8.00
CA GLU A 327 17.32 8.32 -9.44
C GLU A 327 16.29 7.26 -9.84
N GLN A 328 16.48 6.02 -9.41
CA GLN A 328 15.57 4.92 -9.66
C GLN A 328 14.24 5.12 -8.94
N GLN A 329 14.26 5.71 -7.75
CA GLN A 329 13.05 6.05 -7.01
C GLN A 329 12.24 7.18 -7.68
N VAL A 330 12.89 8.13 -8.32
CA VAL A 330 12.22 9.12 -9.17
C VAL A 330 11.55 8.44 -10.36
N GLU A 331 12.26 7.59 -11.10
CA GLU A 331 11.70 6.85 -12.24
C GLU A 331 10.53 5.95 -11.80
N TRP A 332 10.71 5.20 -10.71
CA TRP A 332 9.65 4.38 -10.14
C TRP A 332 8.40 5.20 -9.80
N SER A 333 8.58 6.33 -9.13
CA SER A 333 7.47 7.24 -8.78
C SER A 333 6.77 7.77 -10.04
N LEU A 334 7.54 8.19 -11.03
CA LEU A 334 7.00 8.72 -12.29
C LEU A 334 6.18 7.69 -13.07
N GLY A 335 6.58 6.42 -13.08
CA GLY A 335 5.87 5.34 -13.75
C GLY A 335 4.68 4.77 -12.98
N THR A 336 4.63 4.96 -11.66
CA THR A 336 3.70 4.18 -10.80
C THR A 336 2.85 4.99 -9.82
N TRP A 337 3.19 6.25 -9.58
CA TRP A 337 2.59 7.11 -8.52
C TRP A 337 2.87 6.62 -7.09
N TYR A 338 3.77 5.65 -6.89
CA TYR A 338 4.31 5.40 -5.55
C TYR A 338 5.13 6.59 -5.08
N VAL A 339 5.10 6.84 -3.77
CA VAL A 339 5.88 7.93 -3.17
C VAL A 339 7.34 7.51 -3.12
N PRO A 340 8.29 8.34 -3.58
CA PRO A 340 9.71 8.04 -3.43
C PRO A 340 10.08 7.86 -1.96
N ILE A 341 11.01 6.96 -1.68
CA ILE A 341 11.45 6.70 -0.31
C ILE A 341 12.50 7.68 0.21
N HIS A 342 12.99 8.56 -0.65
CA HIS A 342 13.96 9.60 -0.34
C HIS A 342 13.35 11.00 -0.40
N ARG A 343 13.69 11.86 0.57
CA ARG A 343 13.22 13.25 0.62
C ARG A 343 13.68 14.05 -0.59
N ARG A 344 14.97 13.93 -0.97
CA ARG A 344 15.55 14.66 -2.10
C ARG A 344 14.88 14.40 -3.43
N CYS A 345 14.19 13.25 -3.59
CA CYS A 345 13.44 12.97 -4.81
C CYS A 345 12.32 13.98 -5.09
N LEU A 346 11.75 14.61 -4.06
CA LEU A 346 10.73 15.64 -4.23
C LEU A 346 11.29 16.93 -4.85
N ASP A 347 12.63 17.07 -4.86
CA ASP A 347 13.35 18.19 -5.46
C ASP A 347 13.84 17.93 -6.89
N ASP A 348 13.71 16.67 -7.39
CA ASP A 348 13.98 16.34 -8.80
C ASP A 348 13.07 17.16 -9.73
N PRO A 349 13.60 17.78 -10.79
CA PRO A 349 12.80 18.61 -11.69
C PRO A 349 11.57 17.91 -12.28
N ARG A 350 11.68 16.61 -12.59
CA ARG A 350 10.59 15.79 -13.16
C ARG A 350 9.47 15.55 -12.14
N ILE A 351 9.84 15.35 -10.87
CA ILE A 351 8.86 15.23 -9.77
C ILE A 351 8.25 16.61 -9.47
N LYS A 352 9.04 17.69 -9.42
CA LYS A 352 8.53 19.06 -9.22
C LYS A 352 7.48 19.42 -10.26
N GLU A 353 7.74 19.15 -11.53
CA GLU A 353 6.78 19.40 -12.61
C GLU A 353 5.46 18.66 -12.37
N ARG A 354 5.51 17.39 -11.94
CA ARG A 354 4.31 16.61 -11.57
C ARG A 354 3.58 17.20 -10.37
N LEU A 355 4.32 17.60 -9.32
CA LEU A 355 3.76 18.21 -8.12
C LEU A 355 3.03 19.52 -8.44
N GLU A 356 3.54 20.31 -9.36
CA GLU A 356 2.93 21.59 -9.82
C GLU A 356 1.67 21.34 -10.66
N LYS A 357 1.70 20.33 -11.54
CA LYS A 357 0.56 19.99 -12.40
C LYS A 357 -0.60 19.32 -11.66
N THR A 358 -0.36 18.75 -10.47
CA THR A 358 -1.39 18.01 -9.72
C THR A 358 -1.69 18.75 -8.41
N PRO A 359 -2.83 19.47 -8.31
CA PRO A 359 -3.20 20.21 -7.10
C PRO A 359 -3.16 19.32 -5.85
N GLY A 360 -2.43 19.77 -4.83
CA GLY A 360 -2.33 19.12 -3.52
C GLY A 360 -1.42 17.88 -3.44
N LEU A 361 -0.82 17.42 -4.54
CA LEU A 361 0.02 16.22 -4.55
C LEU A 361 1.24 16.35 -3.63
N ARG A 362 1.88 17.53 -3.56
CA ARG A 362 3.01 17.75 -2.66
C ARG A 362 2.64 17.45 -1.20
N ALA A 363 1.54 18.07 -0.71
CA ALA A 363 1.06 17.86 0.65
C ALA A 363 0.67 16.38 0.91
N ALA A 364 0.16 15.70 -0.13
CA ALA A 364 -0.13 14.27 -0.05
C ALA A 364 1.16 13.44 0.14
N TYR A 365 2.21 13.72 -0.61
CA TYR A 365 3.49 12.99 -0.51
C TYR A 365 4.22 13.30 0.81
N GLU A 366 4.13 14.52 1.32
CA GLU A 366 4.71 14.93 2.60
C GLU A 366 4.13 14.16 3.80
N GLN A 367 3.05 13.41 3.63
CA GLN A 367 2.54 12.51 4.68
C GLN A 367 3.56 11.43 5.09
N MET A 368 4.56 11.14 4.26
CA MET A 368 5.65 10.23 4.60
C MET A 368 6.43 10.65 5.85
N GLU A 369 6.51 11.98 6.14
CA GLU A 369 7.23 12.52 7.31
C GLU A 369 6.59 12.12 8.65
N PHE A 370 5.28 11.94 8.66
CA PHE A 370 4.51 11.58 9.86
C PHE A 370 3.75 10.26 9.69
N GLY A 371 4.32 9.41 8.86
CA GLY A 371 3.80 8.08 8.60
C GLY A 371 3.71 7.22 9.85
N VAL A 372 2.64 6.46 9.97
CA VAL A 372 2.42 5.41 10.96
C VAL A 372 2.11 4.10 10.23
N PHE A 373 2.27 3.00 10.92
CA PHE A 373 2.14 1.68 10.31
C PHE A 373 1.18 0.80 11.09
N GLU A 374 0.64 -0.21 10.41
CA GLU A 374 -0.12 -1.27 11.04
C GLU A 374 0.78 -2.12 11.96
N PRO A 375 0.20 -2.80 12.97
CA PRO A 375 0.95 -3.74 13.78
C PRO A 375 1.60 -4.86 12.96
N ARG A 376 2.74 -5.38 13.46
CA ARG A 376 3.53 -6.45 12.80
C ARG A 376 3.39 -7.82 13.47
N GLY A 377 2.61 -7.91 14.55
CA GLY A 377 2.43 -9.15 15.31
C GLY A 377 1.89 -10.30 14.46
N LEU A 378 2.27 -11.52 14.82
CA LEU A 378 1.84 -12.75 14.10
C LEU A 378 0.30 -12.87 13.99
N LYS A 379 -0.43 -12.43 15.01
CA LYS A 379 -1.90 -12.46 15.02
C LYS A 379 -2.54 -11.35 14.17
N TRP A 380 -1.76 -10.31 13.78
CA TRP A 380 -2.35 -9.13 13.16
C TRP A 380 -2.97 -9.40 11.80
N LEU A 381 -2.43 -10.33 11.00
CA LEU A 381 -2.99 -10.63 9.67
C LEU A 381 -4.46 -11.08 9.77
N ALA A 382 -4.76 -12.01 10.66
CA ALA A 382 -6.12 -12.49 10.89
C ALA A 382 -6.97 -11.45 11.64
N GLY A 383 -6.38 -10.77 12.63
CA GLY A 383 -7.04 -9.71 13.38
C GLY A 383 -7.40 -8.50 12.52
N ARG A 384 -6.54 -8.13 11.57
CA ARG A 384 -6.83 -7.09 10.57
C ARG A 384 -8.08 -7.42 9.74
N LYS A 385 -8.18 -8.67 9.28
CA LYS A 385 -9.35 -9.12 8.53
C LYS A 385 -10.62 -9.00 9.38
N ALA A 386 -10.56 -9.45 10.62
CA ALA A 386 -11.70 -9.33 11.55
C ALA A 386 -12.09 -7.86 11.76
N LEU A 387 -11.12 -6.96 11.97
CA LEU A 387 -11.39 -5.53 12.13
C LEU A 387 -12.06 -4.92 10.88
N VAL A 388 -11.55 -5.20 9.67
CA VAL A 388 -12.12 -4.69 8.42
C VAL A 388 -13.57 -5.15 8.23
N GLU A 389 -13.88 -6.43 8.47
CA GLU A 389 -15.24 -6.97 8.39
C GLU A 389 -16.20 -6.29 9.38
N GLU A 390 -15.74 -6.00 10.58
CA GLU A 390 -16.56 -5.33 11.60
C GLU A 390 -16.71 -3.82 11.32
N LEU A 391 -15.68 -3.14 10.81
CA LEU A 391 -15.82 -1.77 10.31
C LEU A 391 -16.87 -1.69 9.19
N GLU A 392 -16.87 -2.66 8.28
CA GLU A 392 -17.88 -2.76 7.21
C GLU A 392 -19.28 -2.99 7.80
N ALA A 393 -19.43 -3.88 8.77
CA ALA A 393 -20.72 -4.12 9.44
C ALA A 393 -21.28 -2.83 10.09
N ALA A 394 -20.42 -1.99 10.65
CA ALA A 394 -20.84 -0.71 11.22
C ALA A 394 -21.24 0.30 10.12
N THR A 395 -20.47 0.42 9.04
CA THR A 395 -20.79 1.34 7.94
C THR A 395 -22.00 0.90 7.13
N LEU A 396 -22.34 -0.39 7.13
CA LEU A 396 -23.60 -0.92 6.58
C LEU A 396 -24.80 -0.80 7.54
N GLY A 397 -24.59 -0.27 8.75
CA GLY A 397 -25.64 -0.13 9.76
C GLY A 397 -26.10 -1.44 10.41
N ILE A 398 -25.35 -2.54 10.22
CA ILE A 398 -25.66 -3.85 10.80
C ILE A 398 -25.34 -3.87 12.29
N LYS A 399 -24.30 -3.13 12.71
CA LYS A 399 -23.84 -3.02 14.10
C LYS A 399 -23.62 -1.55 14.48
N THR A 400 -23.71 -1.26 15.76
CA THR A 400 -23.22 0.04 16.27
C THR A 400 -21.68 0.08 16.21
N PRO A 401 -21.04 1.25 16.14
CA PRO A 401 -19.59 1.38 16.19
C PRO A 401 -18.95 0.65 17.38
N GLU A 402 -19.55 0.75 18.54
CA GLU A 402 -19.07 0.08 19.77
C GLU A 402 -19.18 -1.44 19.67
N GLN A 403 -20.33 -1.97 19.20
CA GLN A 403 -20.51 -3.41 18.99
C GLN A 403 -19.49 -3.97 18.01
N ALA A 404 -19.31 -3.30 16.85
CA ALA A 404 -18.39 -3.71 15.82
C ALA A 404 -16.94 -3.79 16.33
N LEU A 405 -16.45 -2.74 16.98
CA LEU A 405 -15.09 -2.73 17.49
C LEU A 405 -14.85 -3.74 18.61
N ASN A 406 -15.84 -3.95 19.50
CA ASN A 406 -15.74 -4.98 20.54
C ASN A 406 -15.77 -6.39 19.97
N ASP A 407 -16.55 -6.65 18.92
CA ASP A 407 -16.56 -7.93 18.21
C ASP A 407 -15.23 -8.19 17.51
N ALA A 408 -14.67 -7.18 16.83
CA ALA A 408 -13.33 -7.26 16.25
C ALA A 408 -12.27 -7.58 17.30
N ALA A 409 -12.33 -6.94 18.47
CA ALA A 409 -11.38 -7.18 19.56
C ALA A 409 -11.49 -8.62 20.11
N ARG A 410 -12.69 -9.14 20.31
CA ARG A 410 -12.90 -10.54 20.71
C ARG A 410 -12.36 -11.52 19.67
N ARG A 411 -12.61 -11.28 18.38
CA ARG A 411 -12.11 -12.11 17.28
C ARG A 411 -10.58 -12.08 17.17
N TYR A 412 -9.96 -10.93 17.43
CA TYR A 412 -8.50 -10.81 17.47
C TYR A 412 -7.90 -11.62 18.65
N GLN A 413 -8.52 -11.55 19.84
CA GLN A 413 -8.03 -12.26 21.01
C GLN A 413 -8.17 -13.79 20.90
N ALA A 414 -9.14 -14.26 20.12
CA ALA A 414 -9.37 -15.68 19.87
C ALA A 414 -8.38 -16.34 18.89
N GLN A 415 -7.48 -15.55 18.23
CA GLN A 415 -6.41 -16.03 17.36
C GLN A 415 -5.24 -16.58 18.18
#